data_99b3340dd7cb500764c452f934e83e1c
#
_entry.id   99b3340dd7cb500764c452f934e83e1c
#
_cell.length_a   1.000
_cell.length_b   1.000
_cell.length_c   1.000
_cell.angle_alpha   90.00
_cell.angle_beta   90.00
_cell.angle_gamma   90.00
#
_symmetry.space_group_name_H-M   'P 1'
#
loop_
_entity.id
_entity.type
_entity.pdbx_description
1 polymer ?
#
loop_
_entity_poly.entity_id
_entity_poly.type
_entity_poly.pdbx_seq_one_letter_code
_entity_poly.pdbx_strand_id
1 'polypeptide(L)'
;MKKPSSGKAGDKVVLRTIPKELGQEPSRMTDSPQQKATSQMQEQMHVQMPARSAQDYRPILSAKDLSIGYRYALPIVSGICFDFPVPFAARDNATVIYKKRKNILGFVGPNGAGKTTFLKTCIGLLSPLGGELRLLDTDTMSSTFKETRKKLAYIPQNKPEGNSGQLRISVREAVSFGRLGKSGLAGRFGPEDRCAVEAAIARCGLESLANMAVQDLSGGQFQRVSIARAIAAEPAVYLFDEPGSYLDQEGQITMQSLIRSLSESDTPLILVTHDRTLIELCDEVLFFEKGTARLLETSTFLASIDEI
;
A
#
# COMPACT_ATOMS: atom_id res chain seq x y z
N MET A 1 -48.00 43.72 26.74
CA MET A 1 -48.41 44.96 26.04
C MET A 1 -47.68 45.09 24.74
N LYS A 2 -48.45 45.27 23.69
CA LYS A 2 -48.12 45.79 22.33
C LYS A 2 -47.15 45.01 21.41
N LYS A 3 -47.72 44.21 20.50
CA LYS A 3 -47.44 44.26 19.06
C LYS A 3 -47.88 45.60 18.48
N PRO A 4 -47.51 46.04 17.28
CA PRO A 4 -47.52 45.39 15.97
C PRO A 4 -46.31 45.87 15.10
N SER A 5 -46.08 45.62 13.85
CA SER A 5 -46.78 45.21 12.64
C SER A 5 -45.78 45.21 11.47
N SER A 6 -45.87 44.25 10.61
CA SER A 6 -46.05 44.28 9.15
C SER A 6 -45.11 45.13 8.27
N GLY A 7 -44.64 44.48 7.18
CA GLY A 7 -44.13 45.13 5.97
C GLY A 7 -43.63 44.14 4.93
N LYS A 8 -44.49 43.79 3.99
CA LYS A 8 -44.17 43.08 2.74
C LYS A 8 -43.46 44.04 1.77
N ALA A 9 -42.50 43.57 1.02
CA ALA A 9 -42.34 43.94 -0.39
C ALA A 9 -41.39 42.97 -1.08
N GLY A 10 -41.88 42.32 -2.12
CA GLY A 10 -41.14 41.54 -3.05
C GLY A 10 -40.50 42.45 -4.09
N ASP A 11 -39.33 42.05 -4.56
CA ASP A 11 -38.75 42.62 -5.76
C ASP A 11 -38.50 41.54 -6.80
N LYS A 12 -39.15 41.78 -7.94
CA LYS A 12 -39.07 41.04 -9.19
C LYS A 12 -37.69 41.29 -9.82
N VAL A 13 -36.96 40.25 -10.11
CA VAL A 13 -35.80 40.33 -11.00
C VAL A 13 -36.28 40.34 -12.46
N VAL A 14 -36.04 41.47 -13.11
CA VAL A 14 -36.32 41.70 -14.53
C VAL A 14 -35.16 41.12 -15.35
N LEU A 15 -35.48 40.16 -16.20
CA LEU A 15 -34.59 39.68 -17.29
C LEU A 15 -34.44 40.76 -18.33
N ARG A 16 -33.25 41.29 -18.50
CA ARG A 16 -32.89 42.13 -19.66
C ARG A 16 -32.21 41.26 -20.72
N THR A 17 -32.91 41.15 -21.83
CA THR A 17 -32.43 40.65 -23.12
C THR A 17 -31.41 41.64 -23.69
N ILE A 18 -30.26 41.17 -24.14
CA ILE A 18 -29.26 41.92 -24.91
C ILE A 18 -29.27 41.41 -26.35
N PRO A 19 -29.22 42.29 -27.37
CA PRO A 19 -29.39 41.92 -28.80
C PRO A 19 -28.14 41.26 -29.36
N LYS A 20 -28.37 40.39 -30.37
CA LYS A 20 -27.38 39.87 -31.29
C LYS A 20 -26.90 41.01 -32.22
N GLU A 21 -25.58 41.26 -32.22
CA GLU A 21 -24.92 41.90 -33.34
C GLU A 21 -23.84 41.00 -33.94
N LEU A 22 -23.76 41.12 -35.25
CA LEU A 22 -22.99 40.29 -36.18
C LEU A 22 -21.47 40.50 -36.13
N GLY A 23 -20.76 39.42 -36.36
CA GLY A 23 -19.66 39.37 -37.29
C GLY A 23 -18.31 39.91 -36.83
N GLN A 24 -17.41 38.99 -36.53
CA GLN A 24 -16.02 39.00 -37.04
C GLN A 24 -15.36 37.65 -36.77
N GLU A 25 -14.93 36.99 -37.81
CA GLU A 25 -14.07 35.80 -37.74
C GLU A 25 -12.72 36.15 -37.07
N PRO A 26 -12.23 35.40 -36.09
CA PRO A 26 -10.83 35.49 -35.68
C PRO A 26 -9.99 34.62 -36.63
N SER A 27 -9.02 35.27 -37.25
CA SER A 27 -7.92 34.74 -38.02
C SER A 27 -7.34 33.44 -37.44
N ARG A 28 -7.15 32.43 -38.34
CA ARG A 28 -6.39 31.20 -38.06
C ARG A 28 -5.00 31.55 -37.56
N MET A 29 -4.77 31.37 -36.26
CA MET A 29 -3.41 31.22 -35.74
C MET A 29 -2.92 29.84 -36.10
N THR A 30 -1.92 29.80 -36.94
CA THR A 30 -1.20 28.56 -37.30
C THR A 30 -0.42 28.10 -36.09
N ASP A 31 -0.81 26.92 -35.54
CA ASP A 31 -0.06 26.22 -34.53
C ASP A 31 1.38 25.98 -34.95
N SER A 32 2.33 26.31 -34.10
CA SER A 32 3.75 26.13 -34.36
C SER A 32 4.09 24.62 -34.47
N PRO A 33 5.10 24.25 -35.30
CA PRO A 33 5.49 22.85 -35.49
C PRO A 33 5.82 22.07 -34.23
N GLN A 34 6.18 22.78 -33.14
CA GLN A 34 6.50 22.19 -31.83
C GLN A 34 5.25 21.71 -31.06
N GLN A 35 4.09 22.41 -31.19
CA GLN A 35 2.85 21.97 -30.52
C GLN A 35 2.25 20.72 -31.18
N LYS A 36 2.38 20.61 -32.50
CA LYS A 36 1.93 19.39 -33.27
C LYS A 36 2.80 18.18 -32.93
N ALA A 37 4.11 18.36 -32.72
CA ALA A 37 5.01 17.27 -32.36
C ALA A 37 4.71 16.73 -30.93
N THR A 38 4.35 17.61 -29.97
CA THR A 38 4.01 17.20 -28.62
C THR A 38 2.68 16.45 -28.55
N SER A 39 1.67 16.89 -29.32
CA SER A 39 0.38 16.20 -29.41
C SER A 39 0.49 14.85 -30.11
N GLN A 40 1.30 14.73 -31.17
CA GLN A 40 1.54 13.45 -31.83
C GLN A 40 2.40 12.49 -31.03
N MET A 41 3.32 12.96 -30.18
CA MET A 41 4.05 12.10 -29.23
C MET A 41 3.16 11.58 -28.10
N GLN A 42 2.14 12.33 -27.66
CA GLN A 42 1.17 11.84 -26.67
C GLN A 42 0.18 10.82 -27.23
N GLU A 43 -0.17 10.92 -28.52
CA GLU A 43 -1.06 9.93 -29.18
C GLU A 43 -0.36 8.61 -29.53
N GLN A 44 0.97 8.58 -29.71
CA GLN A 44 1.71 7.37 -30.07
C GLN A 44 2.16 6.52 -28.87
N MET A 45 1.94 6.93 -27.62
CA MET A 45 2.20 6.11 -26.42
C MET A 45 1.01 5.24 -25.98
N HIS A 46 0.07 4.94 -26.89
CA HIS A 46 -0.87 3.84 -26.68
C HIS A 46 -0.17 2.52 -27.01
N VAL A 47 0.68 2.03 -26.09
CA VAL A 47 1.13 0.65 -26.13
C VAL A 47 -0.09 -0.24 -25.93
N GLN A 48 -0.59 -0.84 -27.01
CA GLN A 48 -1.56 -1.92 -26.93
C GLN A 48 -0.90 -3.12 -26.24
N MET A 49 -0.97 -3.19 -24.93
CA MET A 49 -0.72 -4.45 -24.24
C MET A 49 -1.87 -5.42 -24.56
N PRO A 50 -1.58 -6.68 -24.91
CA PRO A 50 -2.61 -7.65 -25.22
C PRO A 50 -3.57 -7.76 -24.02
N ALA A 51 -4.88 -7.71 -24.31
CA ALA A 51 -5.92 -7.97 -23.31
C ALA A 51 -5.69 -9.37 -22.72
N ARG A 52 -5.20 -9.45 -21.51
CA ARG A 52 -5.12 -10.73 -20.79
C ARG A 52 -6.55 -11.19 -20.53
N SER A 53 -6.83 -12.43 -20.89
CA SER A 53 -8.13 -13.05 -20.65
C SER A 53 -8.41 -13.10 -19.14
N ALA A 54 -9.68 -13.08 -18.74
CA ALA A 54 -10.08 -13.23 -17.32
C ALA A 54 -9.53 -14.53 -16.69
N GLN A 55 -9.01 -15.46 -17.48
CA GLN A 55 -8.38 -16.69 -17.02
C GLN A 55 -6.95 -16.52 -16.49
N ASP A 56 -6.28 -15.37 -16.74
CA ASP A 56 -4.91 -15.08 -16.26
C ASP A 56 -4.89 -14.30 -14.94
N TYR A 57 -6.06 -14.06 -14.33
CA TYR A 57 -6.14 -13.33 -13.07
C TYR A 57 -5.72 -14.21 -11.89
N ARG A 58 -4.65 -13.79 -11.20
CA ARG A 58 -4.20 -14.43 -9.96
C ARG A 58 -4.20 -13.41 -8.83
N PRO A 59 -4.98 -13.65 -7.76
CA PRO A 59 -4.96 -12.77 -6.60
C PRO A 59 -3.59 -12.78 -5.92
N ILE A 60 -3.20 -11.65 -5.37
CA ILE A 60 -1.98 -11.53 -4.55
C ILE A 60 -2.20 -12.23 -3.22
N LEU A 61 -3.39 -12.03 -2.62
CA LEU A 61 -3.81 -12.64 -1.37
C LEU A 61 -5.25 -13.13 -1.51
N SER A 62 -5.52 -14.38 -1.14
CA SER A 62 -6.87 -14.94 -1.11
C SER A 62 -7.11 -15.78 0.12
N ALA A 63 -8.34 -15.73 0.64
CA ALA A 63 -8.80 -16.52 1.78
C ALA A 63 -10.15 -17.16 1.48
N LYS A 64 -10.32 -18.43 1.91
CA LYS A 64 -11.56 -19.18 1.77
C LYS A 64 -11.91 -19.82 3.10
N ASP A 65 -13.03 -19.40 3.69
CA ASP A 65 -13.54 -19.84 5.00
C ASP A 65 -12.44 -19.88 6.08
N LEU A 66 -11.55 -18.87 6.03
CA LEU A 66 -10.35 -18.85 6.83
C LEU A 66 -10.67 -18.51 8.29
N SER A 67 -10.09 -19.29 9.20
CA SER A 67 -10.11 -19.04 10.64
C SER A 67 -8.68 -18.91 11.17
N ILE A 68 -8.43 -17.88 11.97
CA ILE A 68 -7.10 -17.57 12.51
C ILE A 68 -7.12 -17.39 14.03
N GLY A 69 -6.00 -17.69 14.66
CA GLY A 69 -5.80 -17.56 16.12
C GLY A 69 -4.49 -18.18 16.55
N TYR A 70 -4.24 -18.16 17.88
CA TYR A 70 -3.00 -18.72 18.45
C TYR A 70 -3.14 -20.18 18.90
N ARG A 71 -4.36 -20.69 19.10
CA ARG A 71 -4.63 -22.05 19.60
C ARG A 71 -5.93 -22.59 18.98
N TYR A 72 -6.04 -23.90 18.88
CA TYR A 72 -7.17 -24.58 18.25
C TYR A 72 -8.54 -24.33 18.91
N ALA A 73 -8.57 -23.85 20.16
CA ALA A 73 -9.83 -23.81 20.92
C ALA A 73 -10.73 -22.59 20.61
N LEU A 74 -10.15 -21.44 20.26
CA LEU A 74 -10.92 -20.21 20.03
C LEU A 74 -10.25 -19.39 18.91
N PRO A 75 -10.82 -19.35 17.72
CA PRO A 75 -10.37 -18.46 16.68
C PRO A 75 -10.60 -16.98 17.08
N ILE A 76 -9.65 -16.10 16.76
CA ILE A 76 -9.79 -14.67 16.94
C ILE A 76 -10.70 -14.10 15.85
N VAL A 77 -10.56 -14.62 14.63
CA VAL A 77 -11.38 -14.27 13.47
C VAL A 77 -11.70 -15.53 12.69
N SER A 78 -12.93 -15.63 12.19
CA SER A 78 -13.43 -16.81 11.46
C SER A 78 -14.23 -16.43 10.23
N GLY A 79 -14.37 -17.37 9.29
CA GLY A 79 -15.21 -17.20 8.11
C GLY A 79 -14.74 -16.13 7.14
N ILE A 80 -13.43 -15.89 7.08
CA ILE A 80 -12.87 -14.86 6.19
C ILE A 80 -12.84 -15.38 4.77
N CYS A 81 -13.52 -14.68 3.85
CA CYS A 81 -13.55 -15.01 2.42
C CYS A 81 -13.30 -13.75 1.59
N PHE A 82 -12.20 -13.71 0.84
CA PHE A 82 -11.91 -12.64 -0.12
C PHE A 82 -10.79 -13.02 -1.08
N ASP A 83 -10.73 -12.28 -2.20
CA ASP A 83 -9.61 -12.26 -3.14
C ASP A 83 -9.11 -10.83 -3.31
N PHE A 84 -7.80 -10.59 -3.20
CA PHE A 84 -7.20 -9.27 -3.40
C PHE A 84 -6.08 -9.31 -4.45
N PRO A 85 -6.07 -8.35 -5.39
CA PRO A 85 -7.16 -7.45 -5.72
C PRO A 85 -8.40 -8.22 -6.17
N VAL A 86 -9.60 -7.64 -6.04
CA VAL A 86 -10.83 -8.27 -6.54
C VAL A 86 -10.74 -8.38 -8.07
N PRO A 87 -11.09 -9.54 -8.69
CA PRO A 87 -11.14 -9.67 -10.12
C PRO A 87 -12.08 -8.63 -10.72
N PHE A 88 -11.58 -7.77 -11.60
CA PHE A 88 -12.44 -6.85 -12.33
C PHE A 88 -13.22 -7.67 -13.36
N ALA A 89 -14.44 -8.08 -13.02
CA ALA A 89 -15.39 -8.59 -14.00
C ALA A 89 -15.72 -7.42 -14.94
N ALA A 90 -15.29 -7.51 -16.21
CA ALA A 90 -15.66 -6.57 -17.25
C ALA A 90 -17.19 -6.49 -17.32
N ARG A 91 -17.77 -5.51 -16.64
CA ARG A 91 -19.15 -5.07 -16.89
C ARG A 91 -19.05 -4.09 -18.04
N ASP A 92 -19.69 -4.49 -19.13
CA ASP A 92 -19.98 -3.73 -20.34
C ASP A 92 -18.80 -3.52 -21.34
N ASN A 93 -19.14 -3.75 -22.61
CA ASN A 93 -18.34 -3.63 -23.83
C ASN A 93 -17.82 -2.20 -24.14
N ALA A 94 -17.56 -1.37 -23.13
CA ALA A 94 -17.06 -0.02 -23.28
C ALA A 94 -15.63 0.07 -22.72
N THR A 95 -14.68 0.36 -23.59
CA THR A 95 -13.32 0.85 -23.38
C THR A 95 -12.72 0.52 -22.02
N VAL A 96 -11.85 -0.48 -21.96
CA VAL A 96 -11.06 -0.83 -20.78
C VAL A 96 -10.16 0.36 -20.43
N ILE A 97 -10.64 1.26 -19.57
CA ILE A 97 -9.78 2.27 -18.96
C ILE A 97 -8.92 1.49 -17.94
N TYR A 98 -7.63 1.32 -18.26
CA TYR A 98 -6.66 0.76 -17.33
C TYR A 98 -6.54 1.70 -16.11
N LYS A 99 -7.41 1.51 -15.11
CA LYS A 99 -7.19 2.08 -13.78
C LYS A 99 -5.87 1.50 -13.27
N LYS A 100 -5.01 2.34 -12.66
CA LYS A 100 -3.80 1.93 -11.94
C LYS A 100 -4.06 0.59 -11.24
N ARG A 101 -3.16 -0.38 -11.42
CA ARG A 101 -3.31 -1.72 -10.85
C ARG A 101 -3.51 -1.60 -9.33
N LYS A 102 -4.61 -2.11 -8.80
CA LYS A 102 -4.82 -2.18 -7.35
C LYS A 102 -3.75 -3.10 -6.76
N ASN A 103 -2.88 -2.57 -5.91
CA ASN A 103 -1.76 -3.32 -5.34
C ASN A 103 -1.50 -3.02 -3.86
N ILE A 104 -2.35 -2.21 -3.21
CA ILE A 104 -2.20 -1.83 -1.80
C ILE A 104 -3.43 -2.26 -1.00
N LEU A 105 -3.24 -3.19 -0.07
CA LEU A 105 -4.27 -3.70 0.83
C LEU A 105 -4.01 -3.24 2.25
N GLY A 106 -4.96 -2.50 2.83
CA GLY A 106 -4.95 -2.10 4.23
C GLY A 106 -5.63 -3.11 5.14
N PHE A 107 -5.03 -3.48 6.27
CA PHE A 107 -5.69 -4.20 7.35
C PHE A 107 -6.03 -3.19 8.44
N VAL A 108 -7.31 -2.93 8.63
CA VAL A 108 -7.82 -1.88 9.52
C VAL A 108 -8.80 -2.46 10.52
N GLY A 109 -8.92 -1.85 11.70
CA GLY A 109 -9.84 -2.28 12.76
C GLY A 109 -9.27 -2.04 14.15
N PRO A 110 -10.06 -2.27 15.21
CA PRO A 110 -9.65 -2.00 16.58
C PRO A 110 -8.45 -2.86 17.03
N ASN A 111 -7.81 -2.42 18.11
CA ASN A 111 -6.72 -3.18 18.73
C ASN A 111 -7.24 -4.54 19.22
N GLY A 112 -6.45 -5.59 19.01
CA GLY A 112 -6.83 -6.95 19.37
C GLY A 112 -7.78 -7.66 18.39
N ALA A 113 -8.23 -7.00 17.31
CA ALA A 113 -9.14 -7.58 16.31
C ALA A 113 -8.52 -8.67 15.42
N GLY A 114 -7.21 -8.95 15.55
CA GLY A 114 -6.56 -10.03 14.84
C GLY A 114 -5.72 -9.61 13.62
N LYS A 115 -5.54 -8.31 13.34
CA LYS A 115 -4.77 -7.77 12.20
C LYS A 115 -3.35 -8.35 12.11
N THR A 116 -2.55 -8.19 13.15
CA THR A 116 -1.18 -8.74 13.24
C THR A 116 -1.18 -10.28 13.20
N THR A 117 -2.18 -10.92 13.80
CA THR A 117 -2.33 -12.39 13.74
C THR A 117 -2.56 -12.84 12.30
N PHE A 118 -3.44 -12.15 11.58
CA PHE A 118 -3.68 -12.43 10.16
C PHE A 118 -2.41 -12.20 9.32
N LEU A 119 -1.72 -11.08 9.52
CA LEU A 119 -0.47 -10.79 8.81
C LEU A 119 0.59 -11.87 9.07
N LYS A 120 0.74 -12.33 10.32
CA LYS A 120 1.63 -13.45 10.67
C LYS A 120 1.21 -14.77 10.04
N THR A 121 -0.08 -14.98 9.83
CA THR A 121 -0.58 -16.15 9.10
C THR A 121 -0.26 -16.04 7.61
N CYS A 122 -0.39 -14.85 7.00
CA CYS A 122 -0.01 -14.61 5.60
C CYS A 122 1.46 -14.96 5.30
N ILE A 123 2.37 -14.74 6.25
CA ILE A 123 3.80 -15.03 6.07
C ILE A 123 4.20 -16.42 6.59
N GLY A 124 3.23 -17.23 7.03
CA GLY A 124 3.45 -18.59 7.53
C GLY A 124 4.20 -18.68 8.85
N LEU A 125 4.14 -17.61 9.69
CA LEU A 125 4.61 -17.65 11.10
C LEU A 125 3.56 -18.27 12.03
N LEU A 126 2.28 -18.21 11.64
CA LEU A 126 1.17 -18.87 12.29
C LEU A 126 0.45 -19.75 11.25
N SER A 127 -0.03 -20.90 11.68
CA SER A 127 -0.88 -21.75 10.84
C SER A 127 -2.33 -21.29 10.93
N PRO A 128 -3.09 -21.31 9.83
CA PRO A 128 -4.55 -21.22 9.88
C PRO A 128 -5.13 -22.27 10.85
N LEU A 129 -6.21 -21.92 11.54
CA LEU A 129 -6.99 -22.85 12.37
C LEU A 129 -8.03 -23.63 11.54
N GLY A 130 -8.41 -23.10 10.37
CA GLY A 130 -9.33 -23.69 9.40
C GLY A 130 -9.35 -22.86 8.12
N GLY A 131 -9.87 -23.44 7.05
CA GLY A 131 -9.95 -22.80 5.74
C GLY A 131 -8.63 -22.78 4.99
N GLU A 132 -8.57 -21.98 3.94
CA GLU A 132 -7.41 -21.85 3.04
C GLU A 132 -6.94 -20.39 2.97
N LEU A 133 -5.62 -20.18 3.02
CA LEU A 133 -4.99 -18.88 2.80
C LEU A 133 -3.87 -19.03 1.77
N ARG A 134 -3.96 -18.24 0.69
CA ARG A 134 -2.95 -18.22 -0.38
C ARG A 134 -2.32 -16.84 -0.49
N LEU A 135 -1.02 -16.81 -0.63
CA LEU A 135 -0.24 -15.59 -0.94
C LEU A 135 0.63 -15.86 -2.16
N LEU A 136 0.56 -14.98 -3.17
CA LEU A 136 1.20 -15.16 -4.48
C LEU A 136 0.87 -16.54 -5.10
N ASP A 137 -0.40 -16.89 -5.09
CA ASP A 137 -0.94 -18.16 -5.61
C ASP A 137 -0.40 -19.42 -4.91
N THR A 138 0.26 -19.28 -3.77
CA THR A 138 0.80 -20.40 -3.00
C THR A 138 0.07 -20.53 -1.67
N ASP A 139 -0.46 -21.72 -1.37
CA ASP A 139 -1.07 -22.03 -0.07
C ASP A 139 -0.02 -21.90 1.05
N THR A 140 -0.35 -21.17 2.10
CA THR A 140 0.55 -20.92 3.24
C THR A 140 0.89 -22.17 4.03
N MET A 141 0.08 -23.23 3.92
CA MET A 141 0.30 -24.53 4.54
C MET A 141 1.12 -25.49 3.65
N SER A 142 1.33 -25.14 2.39
CA SER A 142 2.09 -25.96 1.45
C SER A 142 3.58 -26.01 1.81
N SER A 143 4.22 -27.13 1.60
CA SER A 143 5.69 -27.30 1.73
C SER A 143 6.47 -26.37 0.79
N THR A 144 5.89 -25.96 -0.35
CA THR A 144 6.46 -25.02 -1.32
C THR A 144 6.38 -23.58 -0.85
N PHE A 145 5.57 -23.24 0.16
CA PHE A 145 5.44 -21.88 0.67
C PHE A 145 6.76 -21.31 1.21
N LYS A 146 7.69 -22.16 1.62
CA LYS A 146 9.03 -21.77 2.03
C LYS A 146 9.75 -20.95 0.94
N GLU A 147 9.58 -21.29 -0.34
CA GLU A 147 10.18 -20.55 -1.45
C GLU A 147 9.44 -19.21 -1.70
N THR A 148 8.12 -19.19 -1.58
CA THR A 148 7.34 -17.96 -1.64
C THR A 148 7.74 -17.01 -0.51
N ARG A 149 7.94 -17.51 0.71
CA ARG A 149 8.33 -16.71 1.87
C ARG A 149 9.66 -15.97 1.68
N LYS A 150 10.61 -16.53 0.93
CA LYS A 150 11.89 -15.85 0.58
C LYS A 150 11.68 -14.59 -0.28
N LYS A 151 10.55 -14.48 -0.95
CA LYS A 151 10.18 -13.34 -1.81
C LYS A 151 9.38 -12.27 -1.08
N LEU A 152 9.14 -12.43 0.21
CA LEU A 152 8.36 -11.50 1.03
C LEU A 152 9.30 -10.62 1.85
N ALA A 153 8.97 -9.34 1.99
CA ALA A 153 9.60 -8.47 2.97
C ALA A 153 8.61 -8.14 4.08
N TYR A 154 8.83 -8.67 5.26
CA TYR A 154 8.03 -8.37 6.45
C TYR A 154 8.73 -7.36 7.33
N ILE A 155 8.06 -6.27 7.61
CA ILE A 155 8.49 -5.19 8.50
C ILE A 155 7.59 -5.24 9.74
N PRO A 156 8.09 -5.84 10.86
CA PRO A 156 7.30 -5.98 12.07
C PRO A 156 7.14 -4.64 12.78
N GLN A 157 6.15 -4.57 13.67
CA GLN A 157 6.01 -3.50 14.64
C GLN A 157 7.20 -3.56 15.62
N ASN A 158 8.22 -2.76 15.37
CA ASN A 158 9.42 -2.75 16.19
C ASN A 158 9.26 -1.76 17.37
N LYS A 159 9.29 -2.29 18.59
CA LYS A 159 9.72 -1.47 19.73
C LYS A 159 11.24 -1.34 19.67
N PRO A 160 11.81 -0.16 19.90
CA PRO A 160 13.22 -0.04 20.22
C PRO A 160 13.45 -0.81 21.55
N GLU A 161 13.86 -2.06 21.45
CA GLU A 161 14.31 -2.79 22.63
C GLU A 161 15.67 -2.26 23.01
N GLY A 162 15.79 -1.80 24.27
CA GLY A 162 17.04 -1.31 24.82
C GLY A 162 18.16 -2.36 24.71
N ASN A 163 19.37 -1.89 24.53
CA ASN A 163 20.63 -2.60 24.38
C ASN A 163 20.76 -3.89 25.21
N SER A 164 20.44 -5.03 24.64
CA SER A 164 20.76 -6.32 25.21
C SER A 164 21.82 -6.99 24.31
N GLY A 165 23.11 -6.71 24.60
CA GLY A 165 24.24 -7.59 24.22
C GLY A 165 24.41 -7.96 22.75
N GLN A 166 23.79 -7.24 21.80
CA GLN A 166 23.77 -7.59 20.42
C GLN A 166 25.09 -7.23 19.70
N LEU A 167 25.43 -8.02 18.71
CA LEU A 167 26.57 -7.80 17.83
C LEU A 167 26.52 -6.37 17.26
N ARG A 168 27.61 -5.60 17.39
CA ARG A 168 27.68 -4.26 16.79
C ARG A 168 27.78 -4.39 15.28
N ILE A 169 26.69 -4.16 14.58
CA ILE A 169 26.61 -4.14 13.12
C ILE A 169 26.32 -2.72 12.62
N SER A 170 26.91 -2.35 11.52
CA SER A 170 26.62 -1.08 10.85
C SER A 170 25.26 -1.11 10.15
N VAL A 171 24.71 0.08 9.86
CA VAL A 171 23.49 0.22 9.04
C VAL A 171 23.66 -0.52 7.70
N ARG A 172 24.80 -0.37 7.02
CA ARG A 172 25.07 -1.03 5.75
C ARG A 172 25.01 -2.55 5.87
N GLU A 173 25.61 -3.12 6.92
CA GLU A 173 25.55 -4.56 7.18
C GLU A 173 24.11 -5.00 7.48
N ALA A 174 23.38 -4.26 8.29
CA ALA A 174 21.97 -4.56 8.59
C ALA A 174 21.09 -4.56 7.33
N VAL A 175 21.30 -3.58 6.43
CA VAL A 175 20.58 -3.51 5.15
C VAL A 175 21.00 -4.66 4.22
N SER A 176 22.28 -5.06 4.23
CA SER A 176 22.78 -6.17 3.41
C SER A 176 22.12 -7.51 3.74
N PHE A 177 21.61 -7.70 4.96
CA PHE A 177 20.85 -8.89 5.33
C PHE A 177 19.57 -9.07 4.50
N GLY A 178 19.05 -8.01 3.90
CA GLY A 178 17.95 -8.09 2.93
C GLY A 178 18.28 -8.95 1.71
N ARG A 179 19.56 -9.06 1.34
CA ARG A 179 20.01 -9.84 0.18
C ARG A 179 20.18 -11.34 0.46
N LEU A 180 20.19 -11.78 1.72
CA LEU A 180 20.39 -13.19 2.10
C LEU A 180 19.36 -14.14 1.48
N GLY A 181 18.13 -13.66 1.22
CA GLY A 181 17.11 -14.46 0.54
C GLY A 181 17.46 -14.81 -0.91
N LYS A 182 18.26 -13.97 -1.59
CA LYS A 182 18.68 -14.16 -2.99
C LYS A 182 20.04 -14.83 -3.08
N SER A 183 21.01 -14.37 -2.29
CA SER A 183 22.40 -14.87 -2.34
C SER A 183 22.58 -16.18 -1.55
N GLY A 184 21.65 -16.52 -0.64
CA GLY A 184 21.82 -17.61 0.33
C GLY A 184 22.88 -17.32 1.40
N LEU A 185 22.90 -18.09 2.50
CA LEU A 185 23.87 -17.92 3.59
C LEU A 185 25.34 -18.16 3.15
N ALA A 186 25.55 -18.94 2.11
CA ALA A 186 26.87 -19.25 1.54
C ALA A 186 27.12 -18.52 0.20
N GLY A 187 26.18 -17.68 -0.25
CA GLY A 187 26.27 -16.93 -1.51
C GLY A 187 27.32 -15.82 -1.43
N ARG A 188 28.02 -15.60 -2.55
CA ARG A 188 28.94 -14.47 -2.66
C ARG A 188 28.14 -13.18 -2.86
N PHE A 189 28.31 -12.24 -1.95
CA PHE A 189 27.77 -10.90 -2.06
C PHE A 189 28.43 -10.18 -3.25
N GLY A 190 27.69 -10.05 -4.35
CA GLY A 190 28.19 -9.55 -5.62
C GLY A 190 28.06 -8.02 -5.78
N PRO A 191 28.52 -7.48 -6.93
CA PRO A 191 28.34 -6.07 -7.25
C PRO A 191 26.87 -5.63 -7.28
N GLU A 192 25.97 -6.46 -7.79
CA GLU A 192 24.52 -6.19 -7.84
C GLU A 192 23.92 -6.05 -6.44
N ASP A 193 24.34 -6.92 -5.50
CA ASP A 193 23.90 -6.84 -4.11
C ASP A 193 24.35 -5.54 -3.45
N ARG A 194 25.59 -5.09 -3.73
CA ARG A 194 26.09 -3.81 -3.23
C ARG A 194 25.29 -2.64 -3.80
N CYS A 195 25.02 -2.63 -5.10
CA CYS A 195 24.20 -1.60 -5.73
C CYS A 195 22.80 -1.54 -5.11
N ALA A 196 22.16 -2.69 -4.88
CA ALA A 196 20.84 -2.75 -4.27
C ALA A 196 20.85 -2.23 -2.82
N VAL A 197 21.89 -2.53 -2.05
CA VAL A 197 22.06 -2.03 -0.67
C VAL A 197 22.27 -0.52 -0.65
N GLU A 198 23.20 0.03 -1.46
CA GLU A 198 23.43 1.47 -1.50
C GLU A 198 22.19 2.24 -2.01
N ALA A 199 21.49 1.72 -3.01
CA ALA A 199 20.23 2.31 -3.49
C ALA A 199 19.15 2.31 -2.40
N ALA A 200 19.04 1.24 -1.61
CA ALA A 200 18.09 1.16 -0.51
C ALA A 200 18.44 2.14 0.63
N ILE A 201 19.74 2.27 0.96
CA ILE A 201 20.24 3.24 1.95
C ILE A 201 19.90 4.67 1.50
N ALA A 202 20.18 5.03 0.25
CA ALA A 202 19.90 6.33 -0.31
C ALA A 202 18.38 6.63 -0.32
N ARG A 203 17.56 5.66 -0.76
CA ARG A 203 16.10 5.80 -0.78
C ARG A 203 15.49 6.07 0.60
N CYS A 204 16.14 5.60 1.66
CA CYS A 204 15.72 5.82 3.05
C CYS A 204 16.41 7.00 3.74
N GLY A 205 17.26 7.78 3.04
CA GLY A 205 17.99 8.92 3.60
C GLY A 205 18.93 8.50 4.74
N LEU A 206 19.67 7.39 4.55
CA LEU A 206 20.55 6.81 5.56
C LEU A 206 22.04 6.89 5.19
N GLU A 207 22.41 7.62 4.13
CA GLU A 207 23.78 7.68 3.60
C GLU A 207 24.79 8.15 4.67
N SER A 208 24.45 9.20 5.41
CA SER A 208 25.31 9.73 6.48
C SER A 208 25.44 8.80 7.68
N LEU A 209 24.49 7.85 7.82
CA LEU A 209 24.43 6.88 8.92
C LEU A 209 24.93 5.48 8.52
N ALA A 210 25.30 5.27 7.24
CA ALA A 210 25.60 3.95 6.69
C ALA A 210 26.65 3.15 7.46
N ASN A 211 27.63 3.83 8.05
CA ASN A 211 28.70 3.20 8.85
C ASN A 211 28.46 3.26 10.37
N MET A 212 27.35 3.88 10.81
CA MET A 212 26.98 3.95 12.22
C MET A 212 26.47 2.59 12.70
N ALA A 213 26.71 2.25 13.95
CA ALA A 213 26.17 1.05 14.55
C ALA A 213 24.65 1.18 14.75
N VAL A 214 23.90 0.13 14.41
CA VAL A 214 22.43 0.14 14.48
C VAL A 214 21.91 0.44 15.89
N GLN A 215 22.68 0.06 16.93
CA GLN A 215 22.34 0.32 18.32
C GLN A 215 22.39 1.79 18.74
N ASP A 216 23.12 2.60 17.96
CA ASP A 216 23.33 4.02 18.27
C ASP A 216 22.26 4.91 17.56
N LEU A 217 21.29 4.29 16.87
CA LEU A 217 20.24 4.96 16.12
C LEU A 217 19.05 5.33 17.00
N SER A 218 18.37 6.44 16.64
CA SER A 218 17.04 6.73 17.17
C SER A 218 16.01 5.71 16.66
N GLY A 219 14.82 5.62 17.32
CA GLY A 219 13.75 4.71 16.90
C GLY A 219 13.33 4.91 15.45
N GLY A 220 13.19 6.17 15.01
CA GLY A 220 12.84 6.50 13.62
C GLY A 220 13.95 6.14 12.62
N GLN A 221 15.22 6.34 12.98
CA GLN A 221 16.35 5.91 12.16
C GLN A 221 16.40 4.37 12.04
N PHE A 222 16.21 3.66 13.16
CA PHE A 222 16.14 2.20 13.17
C PHE A 222 15.01 1.66 12.29
N GLN A 223 13.84 2.31 12.34
CA GLN A 223 12.70 1.92 11.50
C GLN A 223 13.04 2.13 10.00
N ARG A 224 13.69 3.23 9.64
CA ARG A 224 14.18 3.45 8.27
C ARG A 224 15.18 2.39 7.82
N VAL A 225 16.05 1.92 8.71
CA VAL A 225 16.97 0.79 8.42
C VAL A 225 16.18 -0.50 8.14
N SER A 226 15.13 -0.77 8.90
CA SER A 226 14.25 -1.93 8.67
C SER A 226 13.60 -1.90 7.30
N ILE A 227 13.16 -0.71 6.84
CA ILE A 227 12.60 -0.53 5.49
C ILE A 227 13.70 -0.62 4.42
N ALA A 228 14.86 0.00 4.63
CA ALA A 228 15.98 -0.11 3.69
C ALA A 228 16.38 -1.58 3.46
N ARG A 229 16.40 -2.38 4.54
CA ARG A 229 16.62 -3.83 4.46
C ARG A 229 15.54 -4.52 3.61
N ALA A 230 14.28 -4.14 3.79
CA ALA A 230 13.16 -4.67 3.00
C ALA A 230 13.26 -4.27 1.52
N ILE A 231 13.63 -3.03 1.21
CA ILE A 231 13.86 -2.54 -0.15
C ILE A 231 15.03 -3.30 -0.81
N ALA A 232 16.14 -3.45 -0.10
CA ALA A 232 17.30 -4.19 -0.61
C ALA A 232 16.97 -5.64 -0.96
N ALA A 233 15.99 -6.27 -0.31
CA ALA A 233 15.52 -7.61 -0.64
C ALA A 233 14.86 -7.69 -2.03
N GLU A 234 14.39 -6.57 -2.59
CA GLU A 234 13.60 -6.52 -3.84
C GLU A 234 12.49 -7.59 -3.83
N PRO A 235 11.55 -7.48 -2.91
CA PRO A 235 10.55 -8.51 -2.67
C PRO A 235 9.46 -8.52 -3.72
N ALA A 236 8.71 -9.62 -3.78
CA ALA A 236 7.48 -9.68 -4.57
C ALA A 236 6.27 -9.05 -3.85
N VAL A 237 6.31 -8.93 -2.50
CA VAL A 237 5.30 -8.25 -1.68
C VAL A 237 5.95 -7.64 -0.44
N TYR A 238 5.58 -6.41 -0.11
CA TYR A 238 5.89 -5.77 1.17
C TYR A 238 4.74 -6.01 2.16
N LEU A 239 5.08 -6.35 3.40
CA LEU A 239 4.11 -6.52 4.49
C LEU A 239 4.56 -5.67 5.68
N PHE A 240 3.78 -4.66 6.01
CA PHE A 240 4.05 -3.73 7.11
C PHE A 240 3.09 -3.97 8.27
N ASP A 241 3.62 -4.11 9.48
CA ASP A 241 2.85 -4.25 10.72
C ASP A 241 3.00 -2.97 11.54
N GLU A 242 2.04 -2.06 11.44
CA GLU A 242 1.98 -0.76 12.13
C GLU A 242 3.31 0.05 12.07
N PRO A 243 3.78 0.43 10.87
CA PRO A 243 5.13 0.96 10.69
C PRO A 243 5.41 2.31 11.37
N GLY A 244 4.37 3.03 11.82
CA GLY A 244 4.49 4.35 12.46
C GLY A 244 4.20 4.40 13.95
N SER A 245 3.81 3.28 14.60
CA SER A 245 3.17 3.29 15.91
C SER A 245 4.04 3.75 17.10
N TYR A 246 5.36 3.80 16.95
CA TYR A 246 6.31 4.22 18.00
C TYR A 246 7.15 5.43 17.62
N LEU A 247 6.77 6.12 16.55
CA LEU A 247 7.49 7.27 16.03
C LEU A 247 6.89 8.57 16.56
N ASP A 248 7.73 9.56 16.75
CA ASP A 248 7.30 10.95 16.90
C ASP A 248 6.67 11.49 15.61
N GLN A 249 6.11 12.67 15.66
CA GLN A 249 5.41 13.26 14.53
C GLN A 249 6.29 13.39 13.28
N GLU A 250 7.56 13.77 13.43
CA GLU A 250 8.50 13.89 12.31
C GLU A 250 8.82 12.52 11.70
N GLY A 251 9.04 11.53 12.54
CA GLY A 251 9.24 10.14 12.13
C GLY A 251 8.04 9.55 11.41
N GLN A 252 6.82 9.87 11.85
CA GLN A 252 5.58 9.46 11.19
C GLN A 252 5.46 10.06 9.77
N ILE A 253 5.69 11.36 9.61
CA ILE A 253 5.67 12.04 8.30
C ILE A 253 6.70 11.41 7.35
N THR A 254 7.92 11.18 7.85
CA THR A 254 8.99 10.53 7.07
C THR A 254 8.57 9.13 6.63
N MET A 255 7.97 8.37 7.53
CA MET A 255 7.48 7.01 7.27
C MET A 255 6.36 7.00 6.23
N GLN A 256 5.37 7.88 6.36
CA GLN A 256 4.27 8.03 5.40
C GLN A 256 4.81 8.36 4.00
N SER A 257 5.78 9.31 3.90
CA SER A 257 6.42 9.68 2.64
C SER A 257 7.15 8.49 2.00
N LEU A 258 7.84 7.69 2.80
CA LEU A 258 8.55 6.50 2.34
C LEU A 258 7.60 5.42 1.83
N ILE A 259 6.52 5.12 2.57
CA ILE A 259 5.49 4.16 2.15
C ILE A 259 4.79 4.66 0.88
N ARG A 260 4.49 5.97 0.79
CA ARG A 260 3.95 6.57 -0.43
C ARG A 260 4.88 6.35 -1.63
N SER A 261 6.17 6.57 -1.48
CA SER A 261 7.14 6.32 -2.56
C SER A 261 7.19 4.85 -2.98
N LEU A 262 7.01 3.92 -2.03
CA LEU A 262 6.90 2.48 -2.34
C LEU A 262 5.60 2.14 -3.07
N SER A 263 4.50 2.81 -2.74
CA SER A 263 3.20 2.60 -3.38
C SER A 263 3.14 3.02 -4.86
N GLU A 264 4.10 3.82 -5.30
CA GLU A 264 4.25 4.20 -6.71
C GLU A 264 4.90 3.09 -7.56
N SER A 265 5.50 2.09 -6.91
CA SER A 265 6.03 0.92 -7.58
C SER A 265 4.94 -0.10 -7.90
N ASP A 266 5.22 -1.03 -8.82
CA ASP A 266 4.32 -2.14 -9.14
C ASP A 266 4.34 -3.25 -8.08
N THR A 267 5.20 -3.15 -7.05
CA THR A 267 5.29 -4.14 -5.98
C THR A 267 4.13 -3.99 -5.01
N PRO A 268 3.32 -5.04 -4.80
CA PRO A 268 2.22 -5.01 -3.86
C PRO A 268 2.63 -4.70 -2.43
N LEU A 269 1.76 -3.96 -1.72
CA LEU A 269 1.88 -3.66 -0.30
C LEU A 269 0.68 -4.23 0.47
N ILE A 270 0.94 -4.87 1.60
CA ILE A 270 -0.04 -5.22 2.62
C ILE A 270 0.33 -4.44 3.88
N LEU A 271 -0.59 -3.65 4.40
CA LEU A 271 -0.30 -2.64 5.42
C LEU A 271 -1.28 -2.74 6.58
N VAL A 272 -0.82 -3.16 7.76
CA VAL A 272 -1.59 -3.01 9.00
C VAL A 272 -1.39 -1.58 9.50
N THR A 273 -2.46 -0.82 9.62
CA THR A 273 -2.39 0.56 10.08
C THR A 273 -3.71 1.05 10.68
N HIS A 274 -3.62 2.06 11.54
CA HIS A 274 -4.74 2.88 12.00
C HIS A 274 -4.55 4.36 11.59
N ASP A 275 -3.47 4.68 10.88
CA ASP A 275 -3.16 6.00 10.37
C ASP A 275 -4.00 6.29 9.11
N ARG A 276 -4.88 7.31 9.18
CA ARG A 276 -5.77 7.71 8.08
C ARG A 276 -4.99 8.02 6.80
N THR A 277 -3.83 8.69 6.90
CA THR A 277 -3.00 9.05 5.74
C THR A 277 -2.50 7.81 4.99
N LEU A 278 -2.16 6.74 5.73
CA LEU A 278 -1.76 5.47 5.14
C LEU A 278 -2.96 4.67 4.61
N ILE A 279 -4.12 4.75 5.27
CA ILE A 279 -5.36 4.13 4.79
C ILE A 279 -5.77 4.74 3.44
N GLU A 280 -5.66 6.05 3.27
CA GLU A 280 -5.96 6.75 2.01
C GLU A 280 -5.07 6.31 0.83
N LEU A 281 -3.91 5.71 1.09
CA LEU A 281 -3.05 5.12 0.05
C LEU A 281 -3.55 3.75 -0.41
N CYS A 282 -4.34 3.06 0.41
CA CYS A 282 -4.82 1.72 0.12
C CYS A 282 -5.86 1.74 -1.01
N ASP A 283 -5.85 0.74 -1.85
CA ASP A 283 -6.89 0.54 -2.87
C ASP A 283 -8.12 -0.12 -2.27
N GLU A 284 -7.89 -1.08 -1.38
CA GLU A 284 -8.91 -1.83 -0.64
C GLU A 284 -8.48 -1.99 0.82
N VAL A 285 -9.48 -2.15 1.70
CA VAL A 285 -9.30 -2.34 3.13
C VAL A 285 -9.96 -3.64 3.55
N LEU A 286 -9.20 -4.52 4.20
CA LEU A 286 -9.75 -5.63 4.97
C LEU A 286 -10.05 -5.12 6.37
N PHE A 287 -11.33 -4.85 6.63
CA PHE A 287 -11.81 -4.31 7.90
C PHE A 287 -12.13 -5.42 8.88
N PHE A 288 -11.41 -5.43 10.00
CA PHE A 288 -11.57 -6.41 11.10
C PHE A 288 -12.51 -5.86 12.15
N GLU A 289 -13.60 -6.58 12.40
CA GLU A 289 -14.59 -6.23 13.43
C GLU A 289 -15.25 -7.47 14.03
N LYS A 290 -15.36 -7.52 15.38
CA LYS A 290 -16.18 -8.52 16.12
C LYS A 290 -15.97 -9.99 15.70
N GLY A 291 -14.71 -10.37 15.48
CA GLY A 291 -14.37 -11.77 15.13
C GLY A 291 -14.56 -12.13 13.67
N THR A 292 -14.82 -11.14 12.81
CA THR A 292 -14.91 -11.28 11.35
C THR A 292 -13.97 -10.30 10.64
N ALA A 293 -13.82 -10.46 9.31
CA ALA A 293 -13.13 -9.49 8.48
C ALA A 293 -13.83 -9.38 7.12
N ARG A 294 -13.96 -8.14 6.62
CA ARG A 294 -14.64 -7.84 5.36
C ARG A 294 -13.75 -7.00 4.46
N LEU A 295 -13.68 -7.36 3.18
CA LEU A 295 -13.00 -6.55 2.18
C LEU A 295 -13.93 -5.43 1.69
N LEU A 296 -13.42 -4.19 1.70
CA LEU A 296 -14.15 -2.98 1.30
C LEU A 296 -13.25 -2.14 0.38
N GLU A 297 -13.85 -1.41 -0.54
CA GLU A 297 -13.13 -0.32 -1.19
C GLU A 297 -12.77 0.77 -0.18
N THR A 298 -11.59 1.36 -0.28
CA THR A 298 -11.12 2.37 0.67
C THR A 298 -12.05 3.58 0.73
N SER A 299 -12.59 4.02 -0.40
CA SER A 299 -13.58 5.11 -0.45
C SER A 299 -14.84 4.81 0.37
N THR A 300 -15.35 3.59 0.27
CA THR A 300 -16.53 3.14 1.03
C THR A 300 -16.23 3.05 2.52
N PHE A 301 -15.04 2.54 2.88
CA PHE A 301 -14.61 2.47 4.27
C PHE A 301 -14.46 3.87 4.88
N LEU A 302 -13.77 4.81 4.20
CA LEU A 302 -13.59 6.17 4.70
C LEU A 302 -14.92 6.91 4.87
N ALA A 303 -15.86 6.79 3.92
CA ALA A 303 -17.19 7.37 4.07
C ALA A 303 -17.90 6.84 5.32
N SER A 304 -17.77 5.55 5.64
CA SER A 304 -18.43 4.95 6.82
C SER A 304 -17.90 5.43 8.16
N ILE A 305 -16.66 5.92 8.24
CA ILE A 305 -16.07 6.45 9.48
C ILE A 305 -16.25 7.96 9.62
N ASP A 306 -16.46 8.69 8.53
CA ASP A 306 -16.71 10.13 8.54
C ASP A 306 -18.18 10.46 8.92
N GLU A 307 -19.09 9.48 8.93
CA GLU A 307 -20.49 9.59 9.36
C GLU A 307 -20.71 9.37 10.87
N ILE A 308 -19.67 9.01 11.63
CA ILE A 308 -19.73 8.75 13.08
C ILE A 308 -19.12 9.92 13.85
#